data_0977f8e7c852bc46444a0805354e4d7c
#
_entry.id   0977f8e7c852bc46444a0805354e4d7c
#
_cell.length_a   1.000
_cell.length_b   1.000
_cell.length_c   1.000
_cell.angle_alpha   90.00
_cell.angle_beta   90.00
_cell.angle_gamma   90.00
#
_symmetry.space_group_name_H-M   'P 1'
#
loop_
_entity.id
_entity.type
_entity.pdbx_description
1 polymer ?
#
loop_
_entity_poly.entity_id
_entity_poly.type
_entity_poly.pdbx_seq_one_letter_code
_entity_poly.pdbx_strand_id
1 'polypeptide(L)'
;MTTQRKKKGARGGQPLVDLGQSDGAAVFLDRDGTVCEEVGYVNHPNCLRVYPWSAEAIRKLNQAGLRVIVVTNQSGVGRGYFTEQLVRRVHRHIAYELAARGAKVDAYYYCPHHPNARLEAYRQECRCRKPSTGMLEAAAQRFHIDPRCSYVVGDSYRDVQLGFNAGARTIMVLTGYGRGEYESQRRRWPRKPDLVAANLLEAVESILRERARRDRNPGQAAPQAVGS
;
A
#
# COMPACT_ATOMS: atom_id res chain seq x y z
N MET A 1 56.50 -19.77 -42.73
CA MET A 1 56.17 -20.00 -41.31
C MET A 1 54.99 -19.11 -40.95
N THR A 2 53.79 -19.69 -40.95
CA THR A 2 52.55 -18.98 -40.85
C THR A 2 51.92 -19.28 -39.46
N THR A 3 51.86 -18.25 -38.62
CA THR A 3 51.38 -18.37 -37.24
C THR A 3 49.88 -18.17 -37.20
N GLN A 4 49.10 -19.19 -36.91
CA GLN A 4 47.65 -19.13 -36.70
C GLN A 4 47.35 -18.55 -35.33
N ARG A 5 46.61 -17.45 -35.30
CA ARG A 5 45.99 -16.84 -34.07
C ARG A 5 44.67 -17.55 -33.78
N LYS A 6 44.62 -18.25 -32.64
CA LYS A 6 43.36 -18.82 -32.07
C LYS A 6 42.45 -17.71 -31.60
N LYS A 7 41.23 -17.63 -32.15
CA LYS A 7 40.13 -16.81 -31.62
C LYS A 7 39.59 -17.47 -30.35
N LYS A 8 39.65 -16.74 -29.22
CA LYS A 8 38.96 -17.11 -27.99
C LYS A 8 37.45 -16.87 -28.17
N GLY A 9 36.68 -17.91 -27.89
CA GLY A 9 35.21 -17.89 -27.95
C GLY A 9 34.61 -16.92 -26.92
N ALA A 10 33.63 -16.16 -27.35
CA ALA A 10 32.77 -15.32 -26.50
C ALA A 10 31.95 -16.23 -25.57
N ARG A 11 32.06 -15.99 -24.26
CA ARG A 11 31.17 -16.61 -23.27
C ARG A 11 29.79 -16.00 -23.43
N GLY A 12 28.80 -16.83 -23.75
CA GLY A 12 27.39 -16.44 -23.79
C GLY A 12 26.95 -15.89 -22.46
N GLY A 13 26.56 -14.62 -22.45
CA GLY A 13 25.82 -14.04 -21.33
C GLY A 13 24.47 -14.75 -21.24
N GLN A 14 24.13 -15.25 -20.07
CA GLN A 14 22.76 -15.69 -19.78
C GLN A 14 21.81 -14.53 -20.06
N PRO A 15 20.65 -14.77 -20.70
CA PRO A 15 19.65 -13.72 -20.85
C PRO A 15 19.23 -13.26 -19.47
N LEU A 16 19.27 -11.93 -19.25
CA LEU A 16 18.62 -11.30 -18.11
C LEU A 16 17.19 -11.80 -18.10
N VAL A 17 16.79 -12.44 -17.01
CA VAL A 17 15.39 -12.79 -16.77
C VAL A 17 14.62 -11.49 -16.86
N ASP A 18 13.82 -11.34 -17.91
CA ASP A 18 12.84 -10.29 -18.03
C ASP A 18 11.88 -10.45 -16.85
N LEU A 19 12.11 -9.66 -15.80
CA LEU A 19 11.17 -9.51 -14.68
C LEU A 19 9.96 -8.83 -15.30
N GLY A 20 9.01 -9.65 -15.77
CA GLY A 20 7.84 -9.30 -16.54
C GLY A 20 7.33 -7.90 -16.19
N GLN A 21 7.11 -7.08 -17.22
CA GLN A 21 6.60 -5.72 -17.09
C GLN A 21 5.44 -5.74 -16.11
N SER A 22 5.63 -5.11 -14.93
CA SER A 22 4.52 -4.95 -13.99
C SER A 22 3.43 -4.22 -14.76
N ASP A 23 2.22 -4.74 -14.75
CA ASP A 23 1.04 -4.15 -15.39
C ASP A 23 0.67 -2.76 -14.81
N GLY A 24 1.61 -2.09 -14.18
CA GLY A 24 1.43 -0.84 -13.47
C GLY A 24 0.63 -0.97 -12.17
N ALA A 25 0.35 -2.18 -11.71
CA ALA A 25 -0.43 -2.40 -10.50
C ALA A 25 0.41 -2.25 -9.22
N ALA A 26 -0.24 -1.75 -8.17
CA ALA A 26 0.32 -1.66 -6.83
C ALA A 26 -0.72 -1.99 -5.76
N VAL A 27 -0.24 -2.26 -4.54
CA VAL A 27 -1.08 -2.37 -3.36
C VAL A 27 -0.69 -1.25 -2.39
N PHE A 28 -1.64 -0.34 -2.18
CA PHE A 28 -1.54 0.75 -1.23
C PHE A 28 -2.09 0.29 0.12
N LEU A 29 -1.28 0.34 1.14
CA LEU A 29 -1.60 -0.13 2.48
C LEU A 29 -1.69 1.06 3.44
N ASP A 30 -2.73 1.14 4.27
CA ASP A 30 -2.62 1.95 5.46
C ASP A 30 -1.58 1.33 6.41
N ARG A 31 -1.06 2.14 7.31
CA ARG A 31 -0.06 1.71 8.29
C ARG A 31 -0.70 1.19 9.56
N ASP A 32 -1.35 2.09 10.30
CA ASP A 32 -1.92 1.81 11.63
C ASP A 32 -3.23 1.04 11.47
N GLY A 33 -3.41 -0.05 12.20
CA GLY A 33 -4.56 -0.94 12.05
C GLY A 33 -4.50 -1.90 10.86
N THR A 34 -3.52 -1.75 9.94
CA THR A 34 -3.39 -2.58 8.72
C THR A 34 -2.06 -3.34 8.66
N VAL A 35 -0.94 -2.63 8.56
CA VAL A 35 0.41 -3.23 8.62
C VAL A 35 0.86 -3.41 10.07
N CYS A 36 0.53 -2.46 10.92
CA CYS A 36 0.86 -2.42 12.34
C CYS A 36 -0.41 -2.33 13.19
N GLU A 37 -0.29 -2.68 14.47
CA GLU A 37 -1.37 -2.46 15.43
C GLU A 37 -1.76 -0.98 15.49
N GLU A 38 -3.06 -0.71 15.67
CA GLU A 38 -3.56 0.63 15.96
C GLU A 38 -3.39 0.90 17.47
N VAL A 39 -2.50 1.80 17.79
CA VAL A 39 -2.17 2.18 19.18
C VAL A 39 -2.40 3.67 19.45
N GLY A 40 -3.16 4.33 18.59
CA GLY A 40 -3.36 5.78 18.61
C GLY A 40 -2.13 6.54 18.11
N TYR A 41 -1.65 7.48 18.90
CA TYR A 41 -0.49 8.29 18.51
C TYR A 41 0.82 7.63 18.90
N VAL A 42 1.54 7.10 17.92
CA VAL A 42 2.88 6.50 18.11
C VAL A 42 3.89 7.59 18.45
N ASN A 43 4.29 7.67 19.69
CA ASN A 43 5.26 8.66 20.20
C ASN A 43 6.70 8.11 20.34
N HIS A 44 6.90 6.80 20.18
CA HIS A 44 8.20 6.14 20.16
C HIS A 44 8.16 4.90 19.24
N PRO A 45 9.24 4.57 18.49
CA PRO A 45 9.25 3.39 17.61
C PRO A 45 8.93 2.08 18.34
N ASN A 46 9.38 1.90 19.57
CA ASN A 46 9.12 0.69 20.37
C ASN A 46 7.64 0.51 20.80
N CYS A 47 6.81 1.54 20.66
CA CYS A 47 5.38 1.43 20.91
C CYS A 47 4.62 0.83 19.73
N LEU A 48 5.27 0.74 18.56
CA LEU A 48 4.66 0.20 17.37
C LEU A 48 4.91 -1.30 17.30
N ARG A 49 3.92 -2.06 16.91
CA ARG A 49 3.97 -3.51 16.69
C ARG A 49 3.50 -3.84 15.28
N VAL A 50 4.39 -4.41 14.49
CA VAL A 50 4.02 -4.98 13.18
C VAL A 50 3.20 -6.23 13.42
N TYR A 51 2.04 -6.35 12.78
CA TYR A 51 1.22 -7.56 12.91
C TYR A 51 1.99 -8.82 12.48
N PRO A 52 1.79 -9.96 13.13
CA PRO A 52 2.55 -11.18 12.86
C PRO A 52 2.49 -11.63 11.39
N TRP A 53 1.35 -11.41 10.74
CA TRP A 53 1.08 -11.79 9.35
C TRP A 53 1.56 -10.78 8.30
N SER A 54 1.91 -9.54 8.70
CA SER A 54 2.19 -8.46 7.74
C SER A 54 3.41 -8.74 6.86
N ALA A 55 4.47 -9.31 7.43
CA ALA A 55 5.65 -9.66 6.64
C ALA A 55 5.34 -10.74 5.60
N GLU A 56 4.57 -11.78 5.96
CA GLU A 56 4.16 -12.82 5.03
C GLU A 56 3.29 -12.25 3.90
N ALA A 57 2.29 -11.45 4.26
CA ALA A 57 1.40 -10.80 3.32
C ALA A 57 2.17 -9.94 2.30
N ILE A 58 3.04 -9.06 2.78
CA ILE A 58 3.86 -8.19 1.93
C ILE A 58 4.82 -9.01 1.07
N ARG A 59 5.46 -10.03 1.61
CA ARG A 59 6.35 -10.91 0.85
C ARG A 59 5.61 -11.62 -0.29
N LYS A 60 4.37 -12.10 -0.07
CA LYS A 60 3.53 -12.68 -1.13
C LYS A 60 3.27 -11.67 -2.26
N LEU A 61 2.98 -10.40 -1.94
CA LEU A 61 2.82 -9.33 -2.93
C LEU A 61 4.12 -9.10 -3.72
N ASN A 62 5.26 -9.01 -3.01
CA ASN A 62 6.56 -8.84 -3.66
C ASN A 62 6.88 -10.01 -4.62
N GLN A 63 6.60 -11.25 -4.22
CA GLN A 63 6.78 -12.44 -5.05
C GLN A 63 5.89 -12.44 -6.29
N ALA A 64 4.72 -11.83 -6.20
CA ALA A 64 3.81 -11.63 -7.34
C ALA A 64 4.17 -10.41 -8.22
N GLY A 65 5.31 -9.76 -7.98
CA GLY A 65 5.76 -8.59 -8.73
C GLY A 65 4.97 -7.30 -8.45
N LEU A 66 4.12 -7.30 -7.43
CA LEU A 66 3.32 -6.12 -7.06
C LEU A 66 4.15 -5.16 -6.21
N ARG A 67 4.06 -3.86 -6.54
CA ARG A 67 4.61 -2.82 -5.67
C ARG A 67 3.77 -2.67 -4.42
N VAL A 68 4.44 -2.49 -3.28
CA VAL A 68 3.79 -2.26 -1.99
C VAL A 68 4.12 -0.86 -1.50
N ILE A 69 3.12 -0.05 -1.28
CA ILE A 69 3.26 1.35 -0.88
C ILE A 69 2.41 1.61 0.35
N VAL A 70 3.03 2.16 1.39
CA VAL A 70 2.30 2.59 2.60
C VAL A 70 1.84 4.03 2.43
N VAL A 71 0.56 4.29 2.73
CA VAL A 71 -0.08 5.61 2.68
C VAL A 71 -0.84 5.86 3.98
N THR A 72 -0.41 6.82 4.80
CA THR A 72 -0.94 6.99 6.16
C THR A 72 -1.20 8.45 6.55
N ASN A 73 -2.28 8.69 7.30
CA ASN A 73 -2.55 10.00 7.89
C ASN A 73 -1.86 10.11 9.26
N GLN A 74 -0.91 11.03 9.39
CA GLN A 74 -0.12 11.26 10.60
C GLN A 74 -0.40 12.63 11.22
N SER A 75 -1.66 12.90 11.52
CA SER A 75 -2.12 14.18 12.06
C SER A 75 -1.54 14.55 13.44
N GLY A 76 -0.94 13.60 14.15
CA GLY A 76 -0.21 13.87 15.39
C GLY A 76 0.92 14.87 15.21
N VAL A 77 1.51 14.98 14.02
CA VAL A 77 2.48 16.03 13.67
C VAL A 77 1.82 17.41 13.78
N GLY A 78 0.73 17.63 13.04
CA GLY A 78 0.02 18.90 13.07
C GLY A 78 -0.59 19.24 14.44
N ARG A 79 -0.93 18.22 15.23
CA ARG A 79 -1.38 18.41 16.63
C ARG A 79 -0.24 18.70 17.61
N GLY A 80 1.02 18.56 17.18
CA GLY A 80 2.20 18.79 18.02
C GLY A 80 2.52 17.65 18.99
N TYR A 81 1.97 16.45 18.76
CA TYR A 81 2.25 15.30 19.64
C TYR A 81 3.59 14.65 19.34
N PHE A 82 4.05 14.75 18.10
CA PHE A 82 5.36 14.25 17.65
C PHE A 82 5.78 14.94 16.36
N THR A 83 7.05 14.76 15.98
CA THR A 83 7.65 15.42 14.82
C THR A 83 7.60 14.52 13.59
N GLU A 84 7.75 15.11 12.39
CA GLU A 84 7.94 14.34 11.15
C GLU A 84 9.21 13.47 11.19
N GLN A 85 10.23 13.91 11.95
CA GLN A 85 11.43 13.10 12.15
C GLN A 85 11.09 11.77 12.85
N LEU A 86 10.18 11.78 13.83
CA LEU A 86 9.71 10.55 14.47
C LEU A 86 8.93 9.68 13.47
N VAL A 87 8.04 10.26 12.67
CA VAL A 87 7.32 9.50 11.61
C VAL A 87 8.31 8.77 10.71
N ARG A 88 9.34 9.47 10.23
CA ARG A 88 10.38 8.85 9.40
C ARG A 88 11.19 7.77 10.13
N ARG A 89 11.44 7.94 11.44
CA ARG A 89 12.09 6.89 12.26
C ARG A 89 11.22 5.65 12.39
N VAL A 90 9.94 5.83 12.64
CA VAL A 90 8.94 4.74 12.71
C VAL A 90 8.88 3.99 11.39
N HIS A 91 8.82 4.68 10.25
CA HIS A 91 8.81 4.03 8.93
C HIS A 91 10.09 3.21 8.68
N ARG A 92 11.27 3.73 9.08
CA ARG A 92 12.53 2.96 8.97
C ARG A 92 12.53 1.71 9.87
N HIS A 93 11.95 1.82 11.06
CA HIS A 93 11.82 0.68 11.99
C HIS A 93 10.92 -0.40 11.39
N ILE A 94 9.75 -0.05 10.86
CA ILE A 94 8.86 -0.97 10.16
C ILE A 94 9.58 -1.63 8.97
N ALA A 95 10.26 -0.82 8.15
CA ALA A 95 10.99 -1.32 6.99
C ALA A 95 12.08 -2.34 7.40
N TYR A 96 12.78 -2.08 8.48
CA TYR A 96 13.80 -2.99 9.03
C TYR A 96 13.18 -4.32 9.52
N GLU A 97 12.10 -4.27 10.30
CA GLU A 97 11.41 -5.47 10.78
C GLU A 97 10.83 -6.32 9.65
N LEU A 98 10.25 -5.69 8.64
CA LEU A 98 9.73 -6.37 7.46
C LEU A 98 10.86 -7.00 6.64
N ALA A 99 11.96 -6.26 6.40
CA ALA A 99 13.12 -6.74 5.65
C ALA A 99 13.79 -7.93 6.32
N ALA A 100 13.87 -7.96 7.64
CA ALA A 100 14.39 -9.11 8.41
C ALA A 100 13.58 -10.39 8.19
N ARG A 101 12.33 -10.26 7.69
CA ARG A 101 11.43 -11.37 7.34
C ARG A 101 11.24 -11.52 5.83
N GLY A 102 12.11 -10.93 5.01
CA GLY A 102 12.11 -11.03 3.55
C GLY A 102 10.98 -10.26 2.85
N ALA A 103 10.36 -9.28 3.51
CA ALA A 103 9.31 -8.44 2.96
C ALA A 103 9.81 -7.01 2.69
N LYS A 104 9.35 -6.40 1.60
CA LYS A 104 9.79 -5.07 1.17
C LYS A 104 8.59 -4.16 0.92
N VAL A 105 8.61 -2.98 1.53
CA VAL A 105 7.75 -1.84 1.16
C VAL A 105 8.56 -0.91 0.25
N ASP A 106 8.02 -0.60 -0.93
CA ASP A 106 8.72 0.21 -1.95
C ASP A 106 8.76 1.69 -1.60
N ALA A 107 7.74 2.20 -0.92
CA ALA A 107 7.71 3.59 -0.46
C ALA A 107 6.73 3.79 0.71
N TYR A 108 6.97 4.86 1.46
CA TYR A 108 6.10 5.35 2.52
C TYR A 108 5.70 6.80 2.22
N TYR A 109 4.39 7.06 2.17
CA TYR A 109 3.82 8.39 2.07
C TYR A 109 2.99 8.68 3.32
N TYR A 110 3.05 9.90 3.82
CA TYR A 110 2.25 10.30 4.96
C TYR A 110 1.75 11.74 4.81
N CYS A 111 0.62 12.02 5.42
CA CYS A 111 0.06 13.36 5.53
C CYS A 111 0.18 13.86 6.99
N PRO A 112 0.95 14.93 7.26
CA PRO A 112 1.06 15.51 8.60
C PRO A 112 -0.05 16.52 8.92
N HIS A 113 -0.86 16.91 7.91
CA HIS A 113 -1.80 18.00 8.00
C HIS A 113 -3.12 17.60 8.67
N HIS A 114 -3.78 18.59 9.26
CA HIS A 114 -5.16 18.49 9.75
C HIS A 114 -5.81 19.88 9.71
N PRO A 115 -7.10 20.04 9.30
CA PRO A 115 -7.77 21.35 9.29
C PRO A 115 -7.73 22.04 10.64
N ASN A 116 -7.85 21.28 11.73
CA ASN A 116 -7.80 21.75 13.11
C ASN A 116 -6.44 21.45 13.77
N ALA A 117 -5.32 21.53 13.04
CA ALA A 117 -4.00 21.34 13.60
C ALA A 117 -3.65 22.48 14.59
N ARG A 118 -2.96 22.11 15.69
CA ARG A 118 -2.46 23.10 16.65
C ARG A 118 -1.32 23.93 16.08
N LEU A 119 -0.42 23.26 15.32
CA LEU A 119 0.70 23.91 14.66
C LEU A 119 0.22 24.53 13.35
N GLU A 120 0.42 25.84 13.20
CA GLU A 120 -0.09 26.62 12.07
C GLU A 120 0.43 26.10 10.72
N ALA A 121 1.71 25.75 10.63
CA ALA A 121 2.34 25.20 9.43
C ALA A 121 1.65 23.93 8.87
N TYR A 122 0.88 23.22 9.71
CA TYR A 122 0.16 22.00 9.32
C TYR A 122 -1.36 22.17 9.33
N ARG A 123 -1.87 23.38 9.67
CA ARG A 123 -3.31 23.70 9.72
C ARG A 123 -3.80 24.05 8.33
N GLN A 124 -4.17 23.03 7.58
CA GLN A 124 -4.69 23.22 6.24
C GLN A 124 -5.52 22.01 5.78
N GLU A 125 -6.40 22.25 4.87
CA GLU A 125 -6.94 21.23 3.97
C GLU A 125 -5.88 20.98 2.89
N CYS A 126 -5.65 19.71 2.59
CA CYS A 126 -4.59 19.34 1.63
C CYS A 126 -5.00 18.15 0.78
N ARG A 127 -4.40 18.05 -0.41
CA ARG A 127 -4.62 16.93 -1.32
C ARG A 127 -4.02 15.61 -0.82
N CYS A 128 -3.08 15.64 0.14
CA CYS A 128 -2.42 14.42 0.63
C CYS A 128 -3.19 13.70 1.74
N ARG A 129 -4.15 14.36 2.42
CA ARG A 129 -4.88 13.72 3.52
C ARG A 129 -5.98 12.81 3.00
N LYS A 130 -5.91 11.51 3.31
CA LYS A 130 -7.00 10.54 3.02
C LYS A 130 -8.33 11.09 3.57
N PRO A 131 -9.43 11.04 2.79
CA PRO A 131 -9.63 10.28 1.56
C PRO A 131 -9.21 10.99 0.26
N SER A 132 -8.49 12.13 0.29
CA SER A 132 -7.93 12.75 -0.91
C SER A 132 -6.78 11.91 -1.48
N THR A 133 -6.60 11.95 -2.80
CA THR A 133 -5.76 11.02 -3.57
C THR A 133 -4.29 11.40 -3.71
N GLY A 134 -3.89 12.57 -3.22
CA GLY A 134 -2.56 13.13 -3.51
C GLY A 134 -1.37 12.24 -3.13
N MET A 135 -1.47 11.38 -2.09
CA MET A 135 -0.41 10.41 -1.79
C MET A 135 -0.33 9.30 -2.85
N LEU A 136 -1.48 8.81 -3.32
CA LEU A 136 -1.55 7.82 -4.40
C LEU A 136 -1.05 8.41 -5.72
N GLU A 137 -1.46 9.63 -6.04
CA GLU A 137 -1.02 10.35 -7.25
C GLU A 137 0.49 10.52 -7.28
N ALA A 138 1.10 10.94 -6.16
CA ALA A 138 2.55 11.08 -6.04
C ALA A 138 3.28 9.73 -6.22
N ALA A 139 2.72 8.65 -5.68
CA ALA A 139 3.25 7.31 -5.88
C ALA A 139 3.07 6.83 -7.32
N ALA A 140 1.90 7.05 -7.91
CA ALA A 140 1.58 6.68 -9.29
C ALA A 140 2.54 7.36 -10.28
N GLN A 141 2.79 8.64 -10.10
CA GLN A 141 3.75 9.38 -10.92
C GLN A 141 5.18 8.83 -10.76
N ARG A 142 5.62 8.58 -9.53
CA ARG A 142 6.99 8.12 -9.25
C ARG A 142 7.29 6.73 -9.77
N PHE A 143 6.31 5.83 -9.70
CA PHE A 143 6.50 4.41 -9.97
C PHE A 143 5.78 3.93 -11.23
N HIS A 144 5.17 4.83 -12.00
CA HIS A 144 4.37 4.52 -13.19
C HIS A 144 3.24 3.54 -12.90
N ILE A 145 2.49 3.80 -11.81
CA ILE A 145 1.37 2.97 -11.36
C ILE A 145 0.07 3.47 -11.99
N ASP A 146 -0.78 2.53 -12.45
CA ASP A 146 -2.18 2.81 -12.75
C ASP A 146 -3.05 2.49 -11.52
N PRO A 147 -3.65 3.50 -10.86
CA PRO A 147 -4.52 3.25 -9.73
C PRO A 147 -5.70 2.33 -10.06
N ARG A 148 -6.21 2.34 -11.29
CA ARG A 148 -7.36 1.52 -11.72
C ARG A 148 -7.03 0.02 -11.75
N CYS A 149 -5.76 -0.34 -11.89
CA CYS A 149 -5.27 -1.71 -11.81
C CYS A 149 -4.80 -2.08 -10.39
N SER A 150 -4.90 -1.14 -9.44
CA SER A 150 -4.31 -1.22 -8.10
C SER A 150 -5.35 -1.47 -7.01
N TYR A 151 -4.87 -1.70 -5.80
CA TYR A 151 -5.67 -2.00 -4.63
C TYR A 151 -5.35 -1.04 -3.49
N VAL A 152 -6.37 -0.63 -2.73
CA VAL A 152 -6.21 0.08 -1.45
C VAL A 152 -6.72 -0.82 -0.34
N VAL A 153 -5.87 -1.09 0.65
CA VAL A 153 -6.19 -1.90 1.82
C VAL A 153 -6.03 -1.04 3.07
N GLY A 154 -7.06 -0.96 3.88
CA GLY A 154 -7.05 -0.20 5.11
C GLY A 154 -8.10 -0.67 6.10
N ASP A 155 -7.99 -0.21 7.34
CA ASP A 155 -8.88 -0.56 8.44
C ASP A 155 -10.01 0.46 8.66
N SER A 156 -10.01 1.57 7.93
CA SER A 156 -11.04 2.60 8.08
C SER A 156 -11.80 2.86 6.78
N TYR A 157 -13.04 3.33 6.90
CA TYR A 157 -13.83 3.71 5.72
C TYR A 157 -13.17 4.85 4.91
N ARG A 158 -12.31 5.62 5.53
CA ARG A 158 -11.50 6.65 4.88
C ARG A 158 -10.53 6.08 3.84
N ASP A 159 -10.01 4.89 4.08
CA ASP A 159 -9.16 4.16 3.13
C ASP A 159 -9.98 3.63 1.96
N VAL A 160 -11.17 3.13 2.26
CA VAL A 160 -12.14 2.70 1.24
C VAL A 160 -12.52 3.87 0.33
N GLN A 161 -12.83 5.04 0.90
CA GLN A 161 -13.12 6.26 0.13
C GLN A 161 -11.91 6.71 -0.70
N LEU A 162 -10.68 6.64 -0.16
CA LEU A 162 -9.47 6.91 -0.91
C LEU A 162 -9.36 6.04 -2.16
N GLY A 163 -9.61 4.73 -2.03
CA GLY A 163 -9.59 3.80 -3.14
C GLY A 163 -10.66 4.15 -4.21
N PHE A 164 -11.88 4.45 -3.79
CA PHE A 164 -12.93 4.88 -4.71
C PHE A 164 -12.56 6.17 -5.46
N ASN A 165 -12.02 7.15 -4.75
CA ASN A 165 -11.61 8.43 -5.34
C ASN A 165 -10.46 8.27 -6.35
N ALA A 166 -9.64 7.25 -6.18
CA ALA A 166 -8.53 6.91 -7.08
C ALA A 166 -8.92 5.93 -8.20
N GLY A 167 -10.12 5.38 -8.17
CA GLY A 167 -10.56 4.32 -9.09
C GLY A 167 -9.94 2.94 -8.80
N ALA A 168 -9.31 2.76 -7.64
CA ALA A 168 -8.69 1.51 -7.22
C ALA A 168 -9.71 0.54 -6.58
N ARG A 169 -9.37 -0.74 -6.57
CA ARG A 169 -10.10 -1.76 -5.81
C ARG A 169 -9.89 -1.54 -4.31
N THR A 170 -10.94 -1.71 -3.53
CA THR A 170 -10.94 -1.37 -2.11
C THR A 170 -11.15 -2.60 -1.24
N ILE A 171 -10.28 -2.77 -0.25
CA ILE A 171 -10.36 -3.88 0.70
C ILE A 171 -10.31 -3.30 2.12
N MET A 172 -11.35 -3.57 2.89
CA MET A 172 -11.39 -3.23 4.31
C MET A 172 -10.91 -4.41 5.13
N VAL A 173 -9.92 -4.20 6.00
CA VAL A 173 -9.50 -5.20 6.97
C VAL A 173 -10.19 -4.97 8.31
N LEU A 174 -10.55 -6.06 9.01
CA LEU A 174 -11.26 -6.00 10.30
C LEU A 174 -10.32 -5.91 11.51
N THR A 175 -9.06 -5.56 11.28
CA THR A 175 -8.09 -5.17 12.31
C THR A 175 -8.24 -3.69 12.64
N GLY A 176 -7.51 -3.19 13.61
CA GLY A 176 -7.57 -1.79 14.01
C GLY A 176 -8.99 -1.31 14.31
N TYR A 177 -9.42 -0.23 13.69
CA TYR A 177 -10.80 0.28 13.78
C TYR A 177 -11.78 -0.47 12.89
N GLY A 178 -11.32 -1.31 11.97
CA GLY A 178 -12.11 -1.87 10.88
C GLY A 178 -13.32 -2.67 11.32
N ARG A 179 -13.20 -3.53 12.33
CA ARG A 179 -14.34 -4.28 12.85
C ARG A 179 -15.42 -3.34 13.42
N GLY A 180 -15.01 -2.40 14.25
CA GLY A 180 -15.92 -1.45 14.88
C GLY A 180 -16.65 -0.57 13.86
N GLU A 181 -15.93 0.01 12.90
CA GLU A 181 -16.52 0.81 11.83
C GLU A 181 -17.45 -0.04 10.93
N TYR A 182 -17.03 -1.23 10.54
CA TYR A 182 -17.83 -2.12 9.69
C TYR A 182 -19.14 -2.53 10.38
N GLU A 183 -19.10 -2.97 11.62
CA GLU A 183 -20.28 -3.41 12.34
C GLU A 183 -21.26 -2.28 12.64
N SER A 184 -20.75 -1.10 13.03
CA SER A 184 -21.60 0.02 13.46
C SER A 184 -22.05 0.94 12.32
N GLN A 185 -21.27 1.07 11.23
CA GLN A 185 -21.47 2.13 10.24
C GLN A 185 -21.79 1.63 8.83
N ARG A 186 -21.51 0.36 8.46
CA ARG A 186 -21.61 -0.13 7.07
C ARG A 186 -22.98 0.09 6.41
N ARG A 187 -24.06 0.19 7.20
CA ARG A 187 -25.41 0.44 6.68
C ARG A 187 -25.60 1.86 6.17
N ARG A 188 -24.77 2.81 6.65
CA ARG A 188 -24.82 4.24 6.31
C ARG A 188 -23.84 4.61 5.20
N TRP A 189 -22.94 3.69 4.82
CA TRP A 189 -21.96 3.98 3.77
C TRP A 189 -22.63 4.06 2.40
N PRO A 190 -22.37 5.12 1.64
CA PRO A 190 -22.95 5.30 0.30
C PRO A 190 -22.47 4.21 -0.67
N ARG A 191 -21.24 3.71 -0.49
CA ARG A 191 -20.69 2.60 -1.25
C ARG A 191 -19.90 1.69 -0.31
N LYS A 192 -20.10 0.38 -0.43
CA LYS A 192 -19.38 -0.62 0.37
C LYS A 192 -18.01 -0.92 -0.22
N PRO A 193 -17.00 -1.33 0.60
CA PRO A 193 -15.74 -1.82 0.06
C PRO A 193 -15.99 -3.01 -0.88
N ASP A 194 -15.12 -3.17 -1.89
CA ASP A 194 -15.23 -4.27 -2.84
C ASP A 194 -14.98 -5.63 -2.17
N LEU A 195 -14.20 -5.64 -1.08
CA LEU A 195 -13.95 -6.83 -0.26
C LEU A 195 -13.78 -6.42 1.21
N VAL A 196 -14.15 -7.33 2.12
CA VAL A 196 -13.84 -7.26 3.55
C VAL A 196 -13.04 -8.51 3.91
N ALA A 197 -11.93 -8.34 4.64
CA ALA A 197 -11.03 -9.42 5.04
C ALA A 197 -10.75 -9.33 6.56
N ALA A 198 -10.47 -10.45 7.19
CA ALA A 198 -10.20 -10.46 8.63
C ALA A 198 -8.90 -9.70 8.98
N ASN A 199 -7.90 -9.74 8.09
CA ASN A 199 -6.58 -9.12 8.26
C ASN A 199 -5.88 -8.92 6.90
N LEU A 200 -4.67 -8.33 6.93
CA LEU A 200 -3.90 -8.06 5.72
C LEU A 200 -3.53 -9.34 4.94
N LEU A 201 -3.27 -10.46 5.60
CA LEU A 201 -2.88 -11.70 4.90
C LEU A 201 -4.06 -12.23 4.06
N GLU A 202 -5.25 -12.28 4.64
CA GLU A 202 -6.47 -12.70 3.92
C GLU A 202 -6.79 -11.73 2.76
N ALA A 203 -6.61 -10.41 2.97
CA ALA A 203 -6.76 -9.42 1.92
C ALA A 203 -5.82 -9.70 0.75
N VAL A 204 -4.54 -9.94 1.03
CA VAL A 204 -3.51 -10.24 0.02
C VAL A 204 -3.80 -11.54 -0.73
N GLU A 205 -4.20 -12.59 -0.04
CA GLU A 205 -4.58 -13.85 -0.69
C GLU A 205 -5.76 -13.68 -1.63
N SER A 206 -6.70 -12.81 -1.27
CA SER A 206 -7.83 -12.48 -2.14
C SER A 206 -7.41 -11.68 -3.37
N ILE A 207 -6.50 -10.71 -3.23
CA ILE A 207 -5.88 -9.98 -4.35
C ILE A 207 -5.22 -10.95 -5.31
N LEU A 208 -4.38 -11.85 -4.81
CA LEU A 208 -3.63 -12.80 -5.64
C LEU A 208 -4.55 -13.78 -6.36
N ARG A 209 -5.60 -14.27 -5.68
CA ARG A 209 -6.63 -15.12 -6.32
C ARG A 209 -7.37 -14.38 -7.43
N GLU A 210 -7.72 -13.12 -7.23
CA GLU A 210 -8.40 -12.31 -8.25
C GLU A 210 -7.51 -12.11 -9.47
N ARG A 211 -6.25 -11.74 -9.26
CA ARG A 211 -5.28 -11.55 -10.36
C ARG A 211 -5.07 -12.83 -11.15
N ALA A 212 -4.84 -13.94 -10.49
CA ALA A 212 -4.69 -15.23 -11.17
C ALA A 212 -5.92 -15.67 -11.96
N ARG A 213 -7.13 -15.20 -11.61
CA ARG A 213 -8.34 -15.43 -12.42
C ARG A 213 -8.37 -14.53 -13.64
N ARG A 214 -7.96 -13.27 -13.53
CA ARG A 214 -7.88 -12.32 -14.67
C ARG A 214 -6.86 -12.78 -15.69
N ASP A 215 -5.71 -13.25 -15.24
CA ASP A 215 -4.64 -13.76 -16.13
C ASP A 215 -5.09 -15.00 -16.93
N ARG A 216 -5.95 -15.84 -16.35
CA ARG A 216 -6.53 -17.01 -17.02
C ARG A 216 -7.68 -16.68 -17.98
N ASN A 217 -8.38 -15.56 -17.76
CA ASN A 217 -9.54 -15.13 -18.55
C ASN A 217 -9.43 -13.64 -18.94
N PRO A 218 -8.51 -13.27 -19.84
CA PRO A 218 -8.26 -11.87 -20.19
C PRO A 218 -9.44 -11.14 -20.85
N GLY A 219 -10.45 -11.89 -21.33
CA GLY A 219 -11.67 -11.32 -21.93
C GLY A 219 -12.79 -10.93 -20.96
N GLN A 220 -12.70 -11.26 -19.69
CA GLN A 220 -13.65 -10.83 -18.64
C GLN A 220 -13.10 -9.70 -17.79
N ALA A 221 -12.78 -8.56 -18.41
CA ALA A 221 -12.51 -7.32 -17.66
C ALA A 221 -13.71 -6.98 -16.79
N ALA A 222 -13.46 -6.58 -15.53
CA ALA A 222 -14.50 -6.21 -14.57
C ALA A 222 -15.48 -5.19 -15.20
N PRO A 223 -16.78 -5.24 -14.85
CA PRO A 223 -17.77 -4.30 -15.39
C PRO A 223 -17.34 -2.87 -15.06
N GLN A 224 -17.22 -2.05 -16.10
CA GLN A 224 -17.08 -0.62 -15.95
C GLN A 224 -18.25 -0.13 -15.09
N ALA A 225 -17.94 0.60 -14.02
CA ALA A 225 -18.97 1.29 -13.25
C ALA A 225 -19.72 2.22 -14.23
N VAL A 226 -20.94 1.82 -14.58
CA VAL A 226 -21.86 2.65 -15.35
C VAL A 226 -22.21 3.83 -14.46
N GLY A 227 -21.76 5.01 -14.84
CA GLY A 227 -22.19 6.26 -14.25
C GLY A 227 -23.68 6.51 -14.55
N SER A 228 -24.38 6.87 -13.54
CA SER A 228 -25.65 7.62 -13.60
C SER A 228 -25.82 8.35 -12.27
#